data_04439fe6714af78fc0ba3edac1918eef
#
_entry.id   04439fe6714af78fc0ba3edac1918eef
#
_cell.length_a   1.000
_cell.length_b   1.000
_cell.length_c   1.000
_cell.angle_alpha   90.00
_cell.angle_beta   90.00
_cell.angle_gamma   90.00
#
_symmetry.space_group_name_H-M   'P 1'
#
loop_
_entity.id
_entity.type
_entity.pdbx_description
1 polymer ?
#
loop_
_entity_poly.entity_id
_entity_poly.type
_entity_poly.pdbx_seq_one_letter_code
_entity_poly.pdbx_strand_id
1 'polypeptide(L)'
;VLSRIDINSNIFADILYRRGGAFERMGNYKDADIDLLKSLEIRPNDAYTLNYLAYSWLERNHKIDEAIQMLKKAYNKKENDPYITDSVGWGYYLIGDYKKAEKYLRRAVELMPEDPIVNDHYGDVLWQLNRKMQASYFWKNVLEFEDTEEKMKKDIQNKLLNGPNKI
;
A
#
# COMPACT_ATOMS: atom_id res chain seq x y z
N VAL A 1 -10.89 12.53 -34.88
CA VAL A 1 -10.92 11.04 -34.85
C VAL A 1 -10.00 10.52 -33.79
N LEU A 2 -8.74 11.00 -33.69
CA LEU A 2 -7.78 10.61 -32.66
C LEU A 2 -8.31 10.89 -31.23
N SER A 3 -8.94 12.05 -30.99
CA SER A 3 -9.48 12.42 -29.68
C SER A 3 -10.58 11.47 -29.13
N ARG A 4 -11.38 10.87 -29.99
CA ARG A 4 -12.41 9.88 -29.57
C ARG A 4 -11.80 8.54 -29.21
N ILE A 5 -10.75 8.10 -29.89
CA ILE A 5 -10.02 6.87 -29.57
C ILE A 5 -9.32 7.02 -28.22
N ASP A 6 -8.65 8.16 -28.01
CA ASP A 6 -7.94 8.45 -26.74
C ASP A 6 -8.89 8.53 -25.53
N ILE A 7 -10.05 9.18 -25.69
CA ILE A 7 -11.07 9.25 -24.63
C ILE A 7 -11.63 7.86 -24.32
N ASN A 8 -11.96 7.08 -25.34
CA ASN A 8 -12.46 5.72 -25.14
C ASN A 8 -11.41 4.79 -24.51
N SER A 9 -10.13 4.95 -24.87
CA SER A 9 -9.02 4.19 -24.27
C SER A 9 -8.85 4.53 -22.80
N ASN A 10 -8.91 5.81 -22.43
CA ASN A 10 -8.79 6.23 -21.03
C ASN A 10 -9.96 5.75 -20.17
N ILE A 11 -11.19 5.85 -20.68
CA ILE A 11 -12.38 5.31 -19.98
C ILE A 11 -12.24 3.79 -19.82
N PHE A 12 -11.76 3.10 -20.83
CA PHE A 12 -11.55 1.67 -20.75
C PHE A 12 -10.49 1.30 -19.73
N ALA A 13 -9.38 2.04 -19.63
CA ALA A 13 -8.39 1.86 -18.59
C ALA A 13 -8.97 2.04 -17.17
N ASP A 14 -9.85 3.04 -16.97
CA ASP A 14 -10.54 3.25 -15.70
C ASP A 14 -11.48 2.09 -15.33
N ILE A 15 -12.20 1.55 -16.32
CA ILE A 15 -13.07 0.39 -16.12
C ILE A 15 -12.23 -0.82 -15.70
N LEU A 16 -11.13 -1.07 -16.39
CA LEU A 16 -10.21 -2.16 -16.06
C LEU A 16 -9.61 -2.00 -14.65
N TYR A 17 -9.16 -0.79 -14.29
CA TYR A 17 -8.67 -0.49 -12.94
C TYR A 17 -9.72 -0.81 -11.87
N ARG A 18 -10.96 -0.31 -12.04
CA ARG A 18 -12.04 -0.55 -11.07
C ARG A 18 -12.45 -2.01 -10.99
N ARG A 19 -12.54 -2.71 -12.12
CA ARG A 19 -12.88 -4.13 -12.17
C ARG A 19 -11.76 -4.99 -11.58
N GLY A 20 -10.51 -4.68 -11.90
CA GLY A 20 -9.35 -5.34 -11.32
C GLY A 20 -9.32 -5.22 -9.79
N GLY A 21 -9.59 -4.03 -9.26
CA GLY A 21 -9.72 -3.83 -7.81
C GLY A 21 -10.91 -4.58 -7.20
N ALA A 22 -12.02 -4.73 -7.93
CA ALA A 22 -13.14 -5.55 -7.46
C ALA A 22 -12.76 -7.04 -7.40
N PHE A 23 -12.10 -7.56 -8.43
CA PHE A 23 -11.60 -8.95 -8.45
C PHE A 23 -10.61 -9.22 -7.32
N GLU A 24 -9.71 -8.28 -7.05
CA GLU A 24 -8.73 -8.38 -5.95
C GLU A 24 -9.43 -8.53 -4.60
N ARG A 25 -10.39 -7.66 -4.28
CA ARG A 25 -11.18 -7.75 -3.04
C ARG A 25 -12.01 -9.03 -2.91
N MET A 26 -12.36 -9.66 -4.03
CA MET A 26 -13.02 -10.98 -4.07
C MET A 26 -12.03 -12.16 -3.97
N GLY A 27 -10.73 -11.91 -3.89
CA GLY A 27 -9.69 -12.93 -3.90
C GLY A 27 -9.41 -13.54 -5.28
N ASN A 28 -10.02 -12.99 -6.34
CA ASN A 28 -9.78 -13.45 -7.71
C ASN A 28 -8.56 -12.72 -8.30
N TYR A 29 -7.40 -13.03 -7.76
CA TYR A 29 -6.14 -12.34 -8.08
C TYR A 29 -5.70 -12.50 -9.53
N LYS A 30 -6.03 -13.62 -10.18
CA LYS A 30 -5.68 -13.85 -11.58
C LYS A 30 -6.36 -12.84 -12.50
N ASP A 31 -7.65 -12.66 -12.35
CA ASP A 31 -8.41 -11.71 -13.17
C ASP A 31 -8.10 -10.26 -12.77
N ALA A 32 -7.81 -10.01 -11.49
CA ALA A 32 -7.32 -8.72 -11.01
C ALA A 32 -6.01 -8.33 -11.73
N ASP A 33 -5.02 -9.21 -11.75
CA ASP A 33 -3.74 -8.95 -12.40
C ASP A 33 -3.90 -8.71 -13.90
N ILE A 34 -4.76 -9.48 -14.59
CA ILE A 34 -5.03 -9.31 -16.03
C ILE A 34 -5.60 -7.90 -16.30
N ASP A 35 -6.58 -7.46 -15.54
CA ASP A 35 -7.22 -6.17 -15.75
C ASP A 35 -6.31 -5.00 -15.40
N LEU A 36 -5.60 -5.07 -14.28
CA LEU A 36 -4.69 -4.01 -13.86
C LEU A 36 -3.50 -3.89 -14.82
N LEU A 37 -2.95 -4.99 -15.31
CA LEU A 37 -1.89 -4.97 -16.32
C LEU A 37 -2.39 -4.37 -17.64
N LYS A 38 -3.58 -4.75 -18.11
CA LYS A 38 -4.19 -4.13 -19.30
C LYS A 38 -4.45 -2.63 -19.13
N SER A 39 -4.86 -2.20 -17.94
CA SER A 39 -4.98 -0.78 -17.63
C SER A 39 -3.63 -0.07 -17.77
N LEU A 40 -2.54 -0.69 -17.31
CA LEU A 40 -1.18 -0.17 -17.45
C LEU A 40 -0.64 -0.23 -18.88
N GLU A 41 -1.07 -1.17 -19.72
CA GLU A 41 -0.74 -1.16 -21.16
C GLU A 41 -1.28 0.11 -21.83
N ILE A 42 -2.47 0.56 -21.43
CA ILE A 42 -3.09 1.80 -21.95
C ILE A 42 -2.48 3.05 -21.30
N ARG A 43 -2.25 3.01 -19.98
CA ARG A 43 -1.70 4.11 -19.18
C ARG A 43 -0.46 3.68 -18.37
N PRO A 44 0.71 3.54 -19.02
CA PRO A 44 1.90 2.93 -18.38
C PRO A 44 2.48 3.70 -17.18
N ASN A 45 2.02 4.94 -16.97
CA ASN A 45 2.49 5.82 -15.91
C ASN A 45 1.38 6.21 -14.92
N ASP A 46 0.24 5.51 -14.95
CA ASP A 46 -0.82 5.78 -13.99
C ASP A 46 -0.38 5.35 -12.58
N ALA A 47 -0.14 6.34 -11.73
CA ALA A 47 0.43 6.13 -10.40
C ALA A 47 -0.45 5.26 -9.50
N TYR A 48 -1.77 5.42 -9.59
CA TYR A 48 -2.71 4.67 -8.77
C TYR A 48 -2.80 3.21 -9.20
N THR A 49 -2.84 2.94 -10.49
CA THR A 49 -2.84 1.56 -11.00
C THR A 49 -1.53 0.85 -10.69
N LEU A 50 -0.38 1.55 -10.86
CA LEU A 50 0.94 1.02 -10.47
C LEU A 50 0.97 0.68 -8.98
N ASN A 51 0.52 1.61 -8.13
CA ASN A 51 0.47 1.41 -6.68
C ASN A 51 -0.41 0.24 -6.29
N TYR A 52 -1.64 0.19 -6.81
CA TYR A 52 -2.60 -0.85 -6.46
C TYR A 52 -2.11 -2.25 -6.82
N LEU A 53 -1.64 -2.43 -8.05
CA LEU A 53 -1.13 -3.72 -8.50
C LEU A 53 0.11 -4.15 -7.72
N ALA A 54 1.03 -3.23 -7.51
CA ALA A 54 2.25 -3.50 -6.76
C ALA A 54 1.97 -3.87 -5.30
N TYR A 55 1.09 -3.12 -4.62
CA TYR A 55 0.68 -3.42 -3.25
C TYR A 55 0.03 -4.80 -3.16
N SER A 56 -0.91 -5.11 -4.04
CA SER A 56 -1.54 -6.43 -4.11
C SER A 56 -0.54 -7.57 -4.35
N TRP A 57 0.51 -7.34 -5.16
CA TRP A 57 1.58 -8.33 -5.33
C TRP A 57 2.44 -8.50 -4.08
N LEU A 58 2.76 -7.43 -3.37
CA LEU A 58 3.50 -7.48 -2.12
C LEU A 58 2.76 -8.28 -1.06
N GLU A 59 1.47 -8.01 -0.84
CA GLU A 59 0.63 -8.73 0.13
C GLU A 59 0.55 -10.24 -0.14
N ARG A 60 0.70 -10.64 -1.40
CA ARG A 60 0.69 -12.04 -1.84
C ARG A 60 2.08 -12.66 -1.94
N ASN A 61 3.13 -11.95 -1.56
CA ASN A 61 4.52 -12.37 -1.76
C ASN A 61 4.82 -12.75 -3.23
N HIS A 62 4.27 -11.99 -4.18
CA HIS A 62 4.34 -12.22 -5.62
C HIS A 62 5.13 -11.11 -6.29
N LYS A 63 6.08 -11.46 -7.17
CA LYS A 63 6.86 -10.51 -7.98
C LYS A 63 7.39 -9.30 -7.21
N ILE A 64 7.99 -9.54 -6.06
CA ILE A 64 8.39 -8.50 -5.09
C ILE A 64 9.27 -7.42 -5.73
N ASP A 65 10.28 -7.81 -6.52
CA ASP A 65 11.20 -6.85 -7.14
C ASP A 65 10.49 -5.94 -8.15
N GLU A 66 9.61 -6.52 -8.98
CA GLU A 66 8.80 -5.75 -9.94
C GLU A 66 7.82 -4.82 -9.20
N ALA A 67 7.18 -5.30 -8.15
CA ALA A 67 6.29 -4.50 -7.32
C ALA A 67 7.00 -3.29 -6.73
N ILE A 68 8.20 -3.45 -6.19
CA ILE A 68 9.00 -2.33 -5.66
C ILE A 68 9.37 -1.34 -6.75
N GLN A 69 9.71 -1.78 -7.96
CA GLN A 69 9.98 -0.87 -9.07
C GLN A 69 8.72 -0.09 -9.50
N MET A 70 7.56 -0.74 -9.50
CA MET A 70 6.28 -0.08 -9.78
C MET A 70 5.93 0.96 -8.72
N LEU A 71 6.13 0.66 -7.43
CA LEU A 71 5.92 1.62 -6.33
C LEU A 71 6.85 2.83 -6.44
N LYS A 72 8.13 2.63 -6.74
CA LYS A 72 9.06 3.74 -6.98
C LYS A 72 8.60 4.62 -8.14
N LYS A 73 8.13 4.00 -9.23
CA LYS A 73 7.59 4.73 -10.38
C LYS A 73 6.34 5.52 -10.02
N ALA A 74 5.42 4.93 -9.23
CA ALA A 74 4.23 5.61 -8.72
C ALA A 74 4.61 6.79 -7.84
N TYR A 75 5.51 6.61 -6.89
CA TYR A 75 5.99 7.63 -5.98
C TYR A 75 6.62 8.82 -6.72
N ASN A 76 7.48 8.57 -7.71
CA ASN A 76 8.07 9.65 -8.53
C ASN A 76 7.02 10.48 -9.30
N LYS A 77 5.81 9.95 -9.49
CA LYS A 77 4.69 10.68 -10.09
C LYS A 77 3.83 11.42 -9.06
N LYS A 78 3.82 10.95 -7.82
CA LYS A 78 2.91 11.41 -6.77
C LYS A 78 3.62 11.39 -5.39
N GLU A 79 4.73 12.12 -5.25
CA GLU A 79 5.59 12.11 -4.04
C GLU A 79 4.89 12.52 -2.74
N ASN A 80 3.81 13.29 -2.82
CA ASN A 80 3.03 13.72 -1.67
C ASN A 80 1.70 12.97 -1.51
N ASP A 81 1.49 11.91 -2.26
CA ASP A 81 0.34 11.03 -2.03
C ASP A 81 0.64 10.11 -0.84
N PRO A 82 -0.15 10.18 0.25
CA PRO A 82 0.13 9.43 1.46
C PRO A 82 0.02 7.92 1.26
N TYR A 83 -0.95 7.45 0.47
CA TYR A 83 -1.16 6.02 0.21
C TYR A 83 -0.03 5.41 -0.60
N ILE A 84 0.46 6.14 -1.61
CA ILE A 84 1.61 5.70 -2.40
C ILE A 84 2.88 5.72 -1.55
N THR A 85 3.03 6.74 -0.70
CA THR A 85 4.17 6.86 0.22
C THR A 85 4.19 5.71 1.22
N ASP A 86 3.05 5.37 1.81
CA ASP A 86 2.87 4.23 2.70
C ASP A 86 3.22 2.92 2.00
N SER A 87 2.66 2.67 0.81
CA SER A 87 2.92 1.45 0.04
C SER A 87 4.40 1.25 -0.29
N VAL A 88 5.13 2.33 -0.60
CA VAL A 88 6.60 2.26 -0.80
C VAL A 88 7.30 1.85 0.50
N GLY A 89 6.91 2.45 1.61
CA GLY A 89 7.44 2.11 2.93
C GLY A 89 7.18 0.67 3.31
N TRP A 90 5.95 0.22 3.09
CA TRP A 90 5.55 -1.17 3.32
C TRP A 90 6.34 -2.16 2.45
N GLY A 91 6.51 -1.85 1.17
CA GLY A 91 7.36 -2.66 0.28
C GLY A 91 8.78 -2.83 0.80
N TYR A 92 9.41 -1.75 1.29
CA TYR A 92 10.73 -1.84 1.93
C TYR A 92 10.71 -2.63 3.25
N TYR A 93 9.63 -2.55 4.02
CA TYR A 93 9.45 -3.34 5.24
C TYR A 93 9.44 -4.83 4.93
N LEU A 94 8.66 -5.26 3.94
CA LEU A 94 8.53 -6.67 3.55
C LEU A 94 9.85 -7.29 3.06
N ILE A 95 10.74 -6.50 2.45
CA ILE A 95 12.08 -6.99 2.05
C ILE A 95 13.15 -6.79 3.14
N GLY A 96 12.77 -6.35 4.35
CA GLY A 96 13.68 -6.19 5.48
C GLY A 96 14.57 -4.94 5.47
N ASP A 97 14.38 -4.01 4.50
CA ASP A 97 15.10 -2.72 4.50
C ASP A 97 14.38 -1.70 5.41
N TYR A 98 14.40 -2.00 6.72
CA TYR A 98 13.68 -1.22 7.73
C TYR A 98 14.11 0.25 7.82
N LYS A 99 15.34 0.58 7.44
CA LYS A 99 15.79 1.98 7.42
C LYS A 99 15.11 2.79 6.31
N LYS A 100 14.96 2.20 5.12
CA LYS A 100 14.19 2.86 4.05
C LYS A 100 12.70 2.84 4.36
N ALA A 101 12.18 1.73 4.87
CA ALA A 101 10.80 1.63 5.30
C ALA A 101 10.43 2.76 6.27
N GLU A 102 11.24 2.97 7.32
CA GLU A 102 11.02 4.03 8.31
C GLU A 102 10.95 5.42 7.69
N LYS A 103 11.82 5.72 6.73
CA LYS A 103 11.82 7.02 6.04
C LYS A 103 10.48 7.31 5.36
N TYR A 104 9.95 6.34 4.61
CA TYR A 104 8.71 6.51 3.86
C TYR A 104 7.48 6.43 4.78
N LEU A 105 7.42 5.47 5.70
CA LEU A 105 6.29 5.31 6.61
C LEU A 105 6.15 6.50 7.57
N ARG A 106 7.25 7.06 8.06
CA ARG A 106 7.21 8.31 8.81
C ARG A 106 6.59 9.44 7.99
N ARG A 107 7.00 9.56 6.70
CA ARG A 107 6.42 10.58 5.82
C ARG A 107 4.94 10.34 5.58
N ALA A 108 4.51 9.09 5.44
CA ALA A 108 3.09 8.75 5.28
C ALA A 108 2.26 9.17 6.51
N VAL A 109 2.75 8.90 7.73
CA VAL A 109 2.11 9.36 8.98
C VAL A 109 2.06 10.89 9.07
N GLU A 110 3.11 11.60 8.63
CA GLU A 110 3.08 13.08 8.58
C GLU A 110 2.00 13.60 7.63
N LEU A 111 1.70 12.87 6.55
CA LEU A 111 0.69 13.23 5.56
C LEU A 111 -0.72 12.81 5.97
N MET A 112 -0.87 11.69 6.68
CA MET A 112 -2.12 11.12 7.18
C MET A 112 -1.97 10.64 8.63
N PRO A 113 -1.95 11.56 9.60
CA PRO A 113 -1.66 11.22 10.99
C PRO A 113 -2.74 10.38 11.69
N GLU A 114 -3.97 10.38 11.18
CA GLU A 114 -5.11 9.66 11.78
C GLU A 114 -5.55 8.43 10.97
N ASP A 115 -4.75 8.02 9.98
CA ASP A 115 -5.05 6.80 9.23
C ASP A 115 -4.60 5.55 10.00
N PRO A 116 -5.51 4.59 10.27
CA PRO A 116 -5.19 3.42 11.06
C PRO A 116 -4.10 2.53 10.43
N ILE A 117 -4.14 2.33 9.10
CA ILE A 117 -3.21 1.45 8.39
C ILE A 117 -1.81 2.06 8.39
N VAL A 118 -1.71 3.35 8.10
CA VAL A 118 -0.43 4.07 8.06
C VAL A 118 0.25 4.08 9.43
N ASN A 119 -0.51 4.28 10.51
CA ASN A 119 0.01 4.22 11.88
C ASN A 119 0.44 2.80 12.28
N ASP A 120 -0.29 1.78 11.85
CA ASP A 120 0.07 0.38 12.10
C ASP A 120 1.38 0.01 11.39
N HIS A 121 1.50 0.30 10.11
CA HIS A 121 2.73 0.06 9.34
C HIS A 121 3.94 0.78 9.95
N TYR A 122 3.75 2.03 10.40
CA TYR A 122 4.83 2.75 11.06
C TYR A 122 5.20 2.16 12.42
N GLY A 123 4.23 1.68 13.18
CA GLY A 123 4.45 0.92 14.40
C GLY A 123 5.28 -0.35 14.16
N ASP A 124 4.94 -1.09 13.11
CA ASP A 124 5.64 -2.33 12.75
C ASP A 124 7.12 -2.08 12.42
N VAL A 125 7.43 -1.07 11.62
CA VAL A 125 8.83 -0.76 11.30
C VAL A 125 9.61 -0.25 12.50
N LEU A 126 8.99 0.54 13.37
CA LEU A 126 9.63 1.00 14.61
C LEU A 126 9.98 -0.17 15.54
N TRP A 127 9.11 -1.17 15.61
CA TRP A 127 9.38 -2.39 16.37
C TRP A 127 10.60 -3.15 15.83
N GLN A 128 10.70 -3.33 14.51
CA GLN A 128 11.84 -3.98 13.87
C GLN A 128 13.15 -3.20 14.08
N LEU A 129 13.06 -1.88 14.21
CA LEU A 129 14.20 -1.01 14.57
C LEU A 129 14.50 -0.98 16.08
N ASN A 130 13.90 -1.87 16.89
CA ASN A 130 14.03 -1.96 18.34
C ASN A 130 13.56 -0.69 19.10
N ARG A 131 12.69 0.10 18.49
CA ARG A 131 12.07 1.32 19.07
C ARG A 131 10.68 1.00 19.64
N LYS A 132 10.62 0.01 20.53
CA LYS A 132 9.37 -0.62 20.99
C LYS A 132 8.38 0.33 21.67
N MET A 133 8.86 1.31 22.45
CA MET A 133 7.98 2.30 23.07
C MET A 133 7.28 3.18 22.03
N GLN A 134 8.00 3.57 20.98
CA GLN A 134 7.43 4.36 19.91
C GLN A 134 6.47 3.52 19.07
N ALA A 135 6.80 2.27 18.76
CA ALA A 135 5.87 1.34 18.10
C ALA A 135 4.55 1.24 18.88
N SER A 136 4.64 0.99 20.20
CA SER A 136 3.46 0.92 21.06
C SER A 136 2.64 2.22 21.09
N TYR A 137 3.28 3.37 20.95
CA TYR A 137 2.57 4.65 20.85
C TYR A 137 1.70 4.71 19.59
N PHE A 138 2.27 4.39 18.41
CA PHE A 138 1.52 4.42 17.15
C PHE A 138 0.41 3.36 17.12
N TRP A 139 0.65 2.15 17.61
CA TRP A 139 -0.38 1.13 17.72
C TRP A 139 -1.51 1.51 18.69
N LYS A 140 -1.24 2.21 19.79
CA LYS A 140 -2.29 2.71 20.69
C LYS A 140 -3.13 3.77 20.01
N ASN A 141 -2.54 4.67 19.22
CA ASN A 141 -3.31 5.64 18.45
C ASN A 141 -4.32 4.96 17.53
N VAL A 142 -3.95 3.84 16.87
CA VAL A 142 -4.87 3.07 16.02
C VAL A 142 -6.11 2.62 16.77
N LEU A 143 -5.99 2.27 18.06
CA LEU A 143 -7.15 1.84 18.86
C LEU A 143 -8.13 2.99 19.17
N GLU A 144 -7.65 4.24 19.13
CA GLU A 144 -8.43 5.44 19.45
C GLU A 144 -9.11 6.05 18.19
N PHE A 145 -8.69 5.67 16.98
CA PHE A 145 -9.26 6.20 15.75
C PHE A 145 -10.67 5.65 15.51
N GLU A 146 -11.62 6.51 15.17
CA GLU A 146 -13.02 6.15 14.96
C GLU A 146 -13.21 5.14 13.82
N ASP A 147 -12.44 5.29 12.74
CA ASP A 147 -12.53 4.47 11.54
C ASP A 147 -11.80 3.11 11.65
N THR A 148 -11.24 2.77 12.81
CA THR A 148 -10.52 1.50 12.98
C THR A 148 -11.49 0.33 13.09
N GLU A 149 -11.41 -0.58 12.13
CA GLU A 149 -12.20 -1.81 12.11
C GLU A 149 -11.92 -2.72 13.32
N GLU A 150 -12.92 -3.41 13.85
CA GLU A 150 -12.81 -4.30 15.02
C GLU A 150 -11.80 -5.44 14.83
N LYS A 151 -11.63 -5.93 13.60
CA LYS A 151 -10.60 -6.92 13.29
C LYS A 151 -9.21 -6.33 13.52
N MET A 152 -8.97 -5.12 13.01
CA MET A 152 -7.70 -4.43 13.15
C MET A 152 -7.40 -4.09 14.62
N LYS A 153 -8.39 -3.68 15.40
CA LYS A 153 -8.21 -3.45 16.85
C LYS A 153 -7.69 -4.69 17.58
N LYS A 154 -8.21 -5.88 17.24
CA LYS A 154 -7.74 -7.15 17.82
C LYS A 154 -6.29 -7.45 17.41
N ASP A 155 -5.95 -7.23 16.15
CA ASP A 155 -4.59 -7.43 15.65
C ASP A 155 -3.60 -6.49 16.34
N ILE A 156 -3.97 -5.22 16.52
CA ILE A 156 -3.18 -4.23 17.26
C ILE A 156 -3.00 -4.61 18.73
N GLN A 157 -4.06 -5.07 19.40
CA GLN A 157 -3.96 -5.55 20.79
C GLN A 157 -2.96 -6.72 20.91
N ASN A 158 -2.97 -7.62 19.93
CA ASN A 158 -1.99 -8.71 19.89
C ASN A 158 -0.56 -8.18 19.65
N LYS A 159 -0.36 -7.23 18.74
CA LYS A 159 0.93 -6.59 18.50
C LYS A 159 1.48 -5.89 19.74
N LEU A 160 0.64 -5.23 20.53
CA LEU A 160 1.03 -4.58 21.78
C LEU A 160 1.57 -5.57 22.83
N LEU A 161 1.09 -6.82 22.82
CA LEU A 161 1.53 -7.87 23.73
C LEU A 161 2.77 -8.63 23.22
N ASN A 162 2.79 -8.96 21.94
CA ASN A 162 3.70 -9.94 21.35
C ASN A 162 4.65 -9.36 20.29
N GLY A 163 4.41 -8.13 19.84
CA GLY A 163 5.01 -7.56 18.63
C GLY A 163 4.29 -8.03 17.35
N PRO A 164 4.70 -7.52 16.19
CA PRO A 164 4.12 -7.92 14.91
C PRO A 164 4.48 -9.37 14.59
N ASN A 165 3.62 -10.04 13.85
CA ASN A 165 3.91 -11.38 13.34
C ASN A 165 5.22 -11.37 12.54
N LYS A 166 5.99 -12.44 12.63
CA LYS A 166 7.17 -12.62 11.77
C LYS A 166 6.69 -12.80 10.33
N ILE A 167 7.22 -12.00 9.44
CA ILE A 167 7.02 -12.08 8.00
C ILE A 167 7.83 -13.27 7.45
#